data_7a2520142ce499358a0bf77d6f19a1bf
#
_entry.id   7a2520142ce499358a0bf77d6f19a1bf
#
_cell.length_a   1.000
_cell.length_b   1.000
_cell.length_c   1.000
_cell.angle_alpha   90.00
_cell.angle_beta   90.00
_cell.angle_gamma   90.00
#
_symmetry.space_group_name_H-M   'P 1'
#
loop_
_entity.id
_entity.type
_entity.pdbx_description
1 polymer ?
#
loop_
_entity_poly.entity_id
_entity_poly.type
_entity_poly.pdbx_seq_one_letter_code
_entity_poly.pdbx_strand_id
1 'polypeptide(L)'
;MALLHAGDRICTSCGAMNGHHQPACSGDDSIEVIHVYSRRQAIDDGVLVDCEQAPMSEMRRQLMKWPLAMTATAFHRYVWTIDEEANLPPGQSLEGRFWDVVWMFHAAVRGTAPARQIDLCNLLFDFYCIVADPALWPNEKFDPTAKSGPAGMRLVTLKAVSGPGDDGDPVMTFMLPEED
;
A
#
# COMPACT_ATOMS: atom_id res chain seq x y z
N MET A 1 1.49 -12.40 -14.38
CA MET A 1 1.70 -13.25 -13.20
C MET A 1 0.41 -14.02 -13.01
N ALA A 2 0.43 -15.36 -12.94
CA ALA A 2 -0.79 -16.13 -12.74
C ALA A 2 -1.25 -16.00 -11.29
N LEU A 3 -2.56 -15.86 -11.08
CA LEU A 3 -3.15 -15.88 -9.74
C LEU A 3 -3.10 -17.29 -9.17
N LEU A 4 -2.76 -17.41 -7.89
CA LEU A 4 -2.81 -18.65 -7.14
C LEU A 4 -4.22 -18.87 -6.59
N HIS A 5 -4.74 -20.08 -6.73
CA HIS A 5 -6.01 -20.49 -6.15
C HIS A 5 -5.81 -21.68 -5.19
N ALA A 6 -6.71 -21.84 -4.22
CA ALA A 6 -6.71 -23.02 -3.37
C ALA A 6 -6.90 -24.28 -4.25
N GLY A 7 -6.06 -25.29 -4.02
CA GLY A 7 -6.00 -26.51 -4.86
C GLY A 7 -4.97 -26.47 -5.98
N ASP A 8 -4.35 -25.31 -6.25
CA ASP A 8 -3.22 -25.26 -7.18
C ASP A 8 -2.02 -26.02 -6.63
N ARG A 9 -1.27 -26.66 -7.52
CA ARG A 9 -0.02 -27.35 -7.19
C ARG A 9 1.15 -26.58 -7.75
N ILE A 10 2.10 -26.26 -6.91
CA ILE A 10 3.32 -25.55 -7.28
C ILE A 10 4.51 -26.48 -7.15
N CYS A 11 5.26 -26.63 -8.23
CA CYS A 11 6.53 -27.36 -8.20
C CYS A 11 7.58 -26.54 -7.42
N THR A 12 8.15 -27.11 -6.36
CA THR A 12 9.15 -26.43 -5.52
C THR A 12 10.48 -26.21 -6.25
N SER A 13 10.77 -26.99 -7.30
CA SER A 13 12.03 -26.91 -8.03
C SER A 13 12.03 -25.86 -9.16
N CYS A 14 10.89 -25.64 -9.86
CA CYS A 14 10.84 -24.73 -11.01
C CYS A 14 9.72 -23.68 -10.91
N GLY A 15 8.90 -23.70 -9.86
CA GLY A 15 7.79 -22.77 -9.68
C GLY A 15 6.62 -22.97 -10.66
N ALA A 16 6.63 -24.05 -11.45
CA ALA A 16 5.56 -24.32 -12.40
C ALA A 16 4.26 -24.70 -11.68
N MET A 17 3.13 -24.27 -12.23
CA MET A 17 1.81 -24.51 -11.68
C MET A 17 1.14 -25.69 -12.40
N ASN A 18 0.42 -26.51 -11.61
CA ASN A 18 -0.49 -27.54 -12.13
C ASN A 18 0.13 -28.50 -13.18
N GLY A 19 1.41 -28.85 -13.00
CA GLY A 19 2.11 -29.80 -13.86
C GLY A 19 2.75 -29.24 -15.13
N HIS A 20 2.72 -27.93 -15.36
CA HIS A 20 3.37 -27.27 -16.51
C HIS A 20 4.88 -27.04 -16.28
N HIS A 21 5.63 -28.11 -16.04
CA HIS A 21 7.06 -28.04 -15.70
C HIS A 21 7.94 -27.55 -16.83
N GLN A 22 9.07 -26.93 -16.49
CA GLN A 22 10.15 -26.65 -17.43
C GLN A 22 10.80 -27.96 -17.90
N PRO A 23 11.36 -28.04 -19.14
CA PRO A 23 11.90 -29.28 -19.70
C PRO A 23 12.97 -30.00 -18.89
N ALA A 24 13.67 -29.30 -17.98
CA ALA A 24 14.72 -29.87 -17.15
C ALA A 24 14.26 -30.19 -15.70
N CYS A 25 12.96 -30.02 -15.39
CA CYS A 25 12.45 -30.27 -14.06
C CYS A 25 11.97 -31.72 -13.91
N SER A 26 12.40 -32.41 -12.84
CA SER A 26 11.95 -33.77 -12.50
C SER A 26 10.45 -33.84 -12.15
N GLY A 27 9.87 -32.76 -11.69
CA GLY A 27 8.44 -32.65 -11.38
C GLY A 27 7.96 -33.33 -10.10
N ASP A 28 8.86 -33.97 -9.35
CA ASP A 28 8.47 -34.86 -8.25
C ASP A 28 8.10 -34.10 -6.96
N ASP A 29 8.57 -32.86 -6.79
CA ASP A 29 8.33 -32.05 -5.60
C ASP A 29 7.30 -30.94 -5.90
N SER A 30 6.03 -31.19 -5.57
CA SER A 30 4.98 -30.17 -5.64
C SER A 30 4.27 -30.00 -4.31
N ILE A 31 3.99 -28.75 -3.96
CA ILE A 31 3.13 -28.38 -2.82
C ILE A 31 1.76 -27.98 -3.34
N GLU A 32 0.72 -28.39 -2.63
CA GLU A 32 -0.64 -27.95 -2.92
C GLU A 32 -0.92 -26.65 -2.18
N VAL A 33 -1.48 -25.67 -2.87
CA VAL A 33 -1.95 -24.42 -2.27
C VAL A 33 -3.27 -24.72 -1.57
N ILE A 34 -3.23 -24.90 -0.25
CA ILE A 34 -4.41 -25.20 0.56
C ILE A 34 -5.25 -23.98 0.92
N HIS A 35 -4.63 -22.80 0.88
CA HIS A 35 -5.29 -21.54 1.19
C HIS A 35 -4.55 -20.38 0.50
N VAL A 36 -5.32 -19.42 -0.04
CA VAL A 36 -4.83 -18.14 -0.54
C VAL A 36 -5.53 -17.04 0.24
N TYR A 37 -4.77 -16.19 0.92
CA TYR A 37 -5.31 -15.04 1.63
C TYR A 37 -5.62 -13.95 0.61
N SER A 38 -6.91 -13.74 0.33
CA SER A 38 -7.36 -12.81 -0.69
C SER A 38 -7.32 -11.37 -0.21
N ARG A 39 -7.30 -10.42 -1.16
CA ARG A 39 -7.42 -8.98 -0.85
C ARG A 39 -8.73 -8.68 -0.10
N ARG A 40 -9.83 -9.32 -0.50
CA ARG A 40 -11.13 -9.20 0.17
C ARG A 40 -11.06 -9.63 1.62
N GLN A 41 -10.45 -10.79 1.89
CA GLN A 41 -10.23 -11.26 3.27
C GLN A 41 -9.39 -10.27 4.07
N ALA A 42 -8.32 -9.70 3.48
CA ALA A 42 -7.49 -8.69 4.15
C ALA A 42 -8.28 -7.41 4.49
N ILE A 43 -9.25 -7.03 3.67
CA ILE A 43 -10.17 -5.91 3.94
C ILE A 43 -11.17 -6.29 5.04
N ASP A 44 -11.79 -7.47 4.95
CA ASP A 44 -12.78 -7.96 5.92
C ASP A 44 -12.15 -8.14 7.31
N ASP A 45 -10.91 -8.59 7.37
CA ASP A 45 -10.12 -8.77 8.61
C ASP A 45 -9.53 -7.44 9.13
N GLY A 46 -9.69 -6.34 8.40
CA GLY A 46 -9.19 -5.02 8.79
C GLY A 46 -7.66 -4.84 8.67
N VAL A 47 -6.98 -5.75 7.98
CA VAL A 47 -5.54 -5.61 7.64
C VAL A 47 -5.34 -4.54 6.57
N LEU A 48 -6.30 -4.46 5.64
CA LEU A 48 -6.38 -3.42 4.62
C LEU A 48 -7.62 -2.56 4.84
N VAL A 49 -7.47 -1.26 4.67
CA VAL A 49 -8.56 -0.29 4.60
C VAL A 49 -8.94 -0.09 3.14
N ASP A 50 -10.20 -0.36 2.81
CA ASP A 50 -10.74 -0.14 1.47
C ASP A 50 -10.94 1.34 1.19
N CYS A 51 -10.23 1.88 0.21
CA CYS A 51 -10.34 3.27 -0.23
C CYS A 51 -11.32 3.43 -1.41
N GLU A 52 -12.13 2.41 -1.71
CA GLU A 52 -13.12 2.45 -2.81
C GLU A 52 -14.51 2.90 -2.36
N GLN A 53 -14.67 3.30 -1.10
CA GLN A 53 -15.90 3.91 -0.60
C GLN A 53 -15.82 5.43 -0.69
N ALA A 54 -16.97 6.10 -0.90
CA ALA A 54 -17.04 7.55 -0.91
C ALA A 54 -16.73 8.13 0.48
N PRO A 55 -16.06 9.28 0.58
CA PRO A 55 -15.63 10.16 -0.53
C PRO A 55 -14.27 9.76 -1.16
N MET A 56 -13.52 8.84 -0.57
CA MET A 56 -12.16 8.48 -0.99
C MET A 56 -12.11 7.97 -2.43
N SER A 57 -13.07 7.14 -2.84
CA SER A 57 -13.12 6.61 -4.20
C SER A 57 -13.27 7.69 -5.27
N GLU A 58 -14.04 8.74 -4.97
CA GLU A 58 -14.24 9.86 -5.89
C GLU A 58 -12.95 10.66 -6.08
N MET A 59 -12.22 10.90 -4.99
CA MET A 59 -10.92 11.58 -5.01
C MET A 59 -9.88 10.74 -5.76
N ARG A 60 -9.79 9.45 -5.43
CA ARG A 60 -8.86 8.53 -6.08
C ARG A 60 -9.07 8.48 -7.59
N ARG A 61 -10.32 8.37 -8.08
CA ARG A 61 -10.65 8.28 -9.51
C ARG A 61 -10.20 9.48 -10.34
N GLN A 62 -10.01 10.63 -9.73
CA GLN A 62 -9.49 11.81 -10.42
C GLN A 62 -8.00 11.69 -10.76
N LEU A 63 -7.25 10.89 -10.02
CA LEU A 63 -5.79 10.83 -10.09
C LEU A 63 -5.26 9.48 -10.57
N MET A 64 -5.99 8.39 -10.34
CA MET A 64 -5.58 7.04 -10.72
C MET A 64 -6.77 6.14 -11.08
N LYS A 65 -6.53 5.18 -11.98
CA LYS A 65 -7.57 4.29 -12.49
C LYS A 65 -7.80 3.05 -11.61
N TRP A 66 -6.75 2.54 -11.00
CA TRP A 66 -6.78 1.27 -10.27
C TRP A 66 -7.40 1.43 -8.89
N PRO A 67 -8.17 0.44 -8.42
CA PRO A 67 -8.64 0.42 -7.04
C PRO A 67 -7.50 0.52 -6.03
N LEU A 68 -7.73 1.26 -4.95
CA LEU A 68 -6.75 1.52 -3.90
C LEU A 68 -7.20 0.91 -2.58
N ALA A 69 -6.28 0.28 -1.85
CA ALA A 69 -6.37 0.08 -0.42
C ALA A 69 -5.09 0.57 0.25
N MET A 70 -5.17 0.79 1.54
CA MET A 70 -4.00 1.07 2.38
C MET A 70 -3.91 0.02 3.49
N THR A 71 -2.69 -0.34 3.91
CA THR A 71 -2.58 -1.10 5.16
C THR A 71 -3.19 -0.31 6.30
N ALA A 72 -3.81 -1.00 7.25
CA ALA A 72 -4.42 -0.34 8.40
C ALA A 72 -3.41 0.54 9.14
N THR A 73 -2.16 0.05 9.27
CA THR A 73 -1.07 0.80 9.90
C THR A 73 -0.78 2.12 9.17
N ALA A 74 -0.62 2.07 7.84
CA ALA A 74 -0.34 3.28 7.05
C ALA A 74 -1.53 4.25 7.06
N PHE A 75 -2.76 3.72 6.95
CA PHE A 75 -3.97 4.52 6.95
C PHE A 75 -4.15 5.26 8.28
N HIS A 76 -4.11 4.52 9.40
CA HIS A 76 -4.28 5.11 10.72
C HIS A 76 -3.13 6.03 11.12
N ARG A 77 -1.94 5.80 10.59
CA ARG A 77 -0.80 6.68 10.87
C ARG A 77 -0.88 8.00 10.13
N TYR A 78 -1.29 8.02 8.87
CA TYR A 78 -1.12 9.20 8.01
C TYR A 78 -2.43 9.83 7.56
N VAL A 79 -3.51 9.07 7.47
CA VAL A 79 -4.82 9.56 7.01
C VAL A 79 -5.78 9.76 8.19
N TRP A 80 -5.96 8.72 8.98
CA TRP A 80 -6.90 8.71 10.10
C TRP A 80 -6.18 8.40 11.41
N THR A 81 -6.20 9.33 12.35
CA THR A 81 -5.73 9.04 13.72
C THR A 81 -6.88 8.46 14.54
N ILE A 82 -6.64 7.34 15.24
CA ILE A 82 -7.65 6.55 15.98
C ILE A 82 -8.34 7.37 17.09
N ASP A 83 -7.74 8.44 17.56
CA ASP A 83 -8.22 9.27 18.67
C ASP A 83 -9.07 10.47 18.21
N GLU A 84 -10.03 10.24 17.30
CA GLU A 84 -11.10 11.16 16.94
C GLU A 84 -10.70 12.35 16.03
N GLU A 85 -11.65 12.85 15.23
CA GLU A 85 -11.58 14.12 14.49
C GLU A 85 -11.13 15.31 15.38
N ALA A 86 -11.33 15.19 16.69
CA ALA A 86 -10.93 16.20 17.68
C ALA A 86 -9.41 16.37 17.82
N ASN A 87 -8.61 15.39 17.41
CA ASN A 87 -7.14 15.41 17.53
C ASN A 87 -6.42 15.72 16.21
N LEU A 88 -7.14 15.94 15.12
CA LEU A 88 -6.52 16.47 13.92
C LEU A 88 -6.05 17.92 14.14
N PRO A 89 -4.87 18.28 13.62
CA PRO A 89 -4.44 19.67 13.64
C PRO A 89 -5.49 20.58 13.01
N PRO A 90 -5.65 21.84 13.49
CA PRO A 90 -6.59 22.78 12.92
C PRO A 90 -6.45 22.89 11.38
N GLY A 91 -7.57 22.77 10.66
CA GLY A 91 -7.61 22.85 9.20
C GLY A 91 -7.27 21.54 8.47
N GLN A 92 -7.10 20.44 9.20
CA GLN A 92 -6.94 19.10 8.61
C GLN A 92 -8.27 18.35 8.63
N SER A 93 -8.51 17.56 7.60
CA SER A 93 -9.62 16.60 7.52
C SER A 93 -9.11 15.27 6.98
N LEU A 94 -9.85 14.20 7.20
CA LEU A 94 -9.54 12.89 6.63
C LEU A 94 -9.41 12.97 5.10
N GLU A 95 -10.37 13.60 4.46
CA GLU A 95 -10.40 13.75 3.01
C GLU A 95 -9.18 14.53 2.51
N GLY A 96 -8.82 15.64 3.20
CA GLY A 96 -7.66 16.44 2.84
C GLY A 96 -6.36 15.64 2.94
N ARG A 97 -6.19 14.89 4.03
CA ARG A 97 -5.00 14.05 4.24
C ARG A 97 -4.93 12.90 3.22
N PHE A 98 -6.06 12.25 2.95
CA PHE A 98 -6.12 11.22 1.91
C PHE A 98 -5.81 11.78 0.52
N TRP A 99 -6.37 12.97 0.22
CA TRP A 99 -6.07 13.67 -1.03
C TRP A 99 -4.56 13.95 -1.18
N ASP A 100 -3.92 14.45 -0.13
CA ASP A 100 -2.49 14.74 -0.15
C ASP A 100 -1.66 13.49 -0.47
N VAL A 101 -1.99 12.35 0.14
CA VAL A 101 -1.31 11.08 -0.14
C VAL A 101 -1.47 10.67 -1.60
N VAL A 102 -2.70 10.66 -2.11
CA VAL A 102 -2.99 10.22 -3.50
C VAL A 102 -2.41 11.20 -4.52
N TRP A 103 -2.47 12.51 -4.24
CA TRP A 103 -1.88 13.54 -5.09
C TRP A 103 -0.36 13.40 -5.18
N MET A 104 0.32 13.19 -4.06
CA MET A 104 1.78 13.04 -4.04
C MET A 104 2.23 11.74 -4.73
N PHE A 105 1.48 10.65 -4.57
CA PHE A 105 1.69 9.45 -5.36
C PHE A 105 1.54 9.73 -6.87
N HIS A 106 0.46 10.41 -7.28
CA HIS A 106 0.25 10.80 -8.67
C HIS A 106 1.42 11.66 -9.21
N ALA A 107 1.87 12.65 -8.43
CA ALA A 107 3.01 13.48 -8.79
C ALA A 107 4.31 12.68 -8.91
N ALA A 108 4.51 11.69 -8.01
CA ALA A 108 5.66 10.78 -8.04
C ALA A 108 5.67 9.92 -9.31
N VAL A 109 4.54 9.30 -9.66
CA VAL A 109 4.42 8.50 -10.90
C VAL A 109 4.63 9.35 -12.16
N ARG A 110 4.24 10.61 -12.14
CA ARG A 110 4.49 11.54 -13.26
C ARG A 110 5.90 12.14 -13.28
N GLY A 111 6.74 11.80 -12.32
CA GLY A 111 8.11 12.32 -12.21
C GLY A 111 8.18 13.81 -11.80
N THR A 112 7.11 14.37 -11.23
CA THR A 112 7.07 15.76 -10.75
C THR A 112 7.31 15.87 -9.24
N ALA A 113 7.35 14.75 -8.52
CA ALA A 113 7.74 14.68 -7.12
C ALA A 113 8.80 13.59 -6.90
N PRO A 114 9.60 13.66 -5.82
CA PRO A 114 10.60 12.65 -5.50
C PRO A 114 9.96 11.26 -5.34
N ALA A 115 10.56 10.29 -6.02
CA ALA A 115 10.15 8.89 -5.92
C ALA A 115 11.38 8.00 -6.16
N ARG A 116 11.33 6.79 -5.60
CA ARG A 116 12.35 5.75 -5.82
C ARG A 116 11.67 4.45 -6.22
N GLN A 117 11.87 4.06 -7.46
CA GLN A 117 11.41 2.75 -7.92
C GLN A 117 12.29 1.66 -7.32
N ILE A 118 11.69 0.66 -6.69
CA ILE A 118 12.38 -0.51 -6.15
C ILE A 118 12.43 -1.59 -7.25
N ASP A 119 11.29 -1.86 -7.87
CA ASP A 119 11.15 -2.80 -8.98
C ASP A 119 9.93 -2.40 -9.86
N LEU A 120 9.49 -3.30 -10.74
CA LEU A 120 8.38 -3.03 -11.67
C LEU A 120 7.03 -2.78 -10.99
N CYS A 121 6.84 -3.30 -9.77
CA CYS A 121 5.58 -3.25 -9.04
C CYS A 121 5.64 -2.38 -7.79
N ASN A 122 6.84 -1.98 -7.35
CA ASN A 122 7.07 -1.30 -6.08
C ASN A 122 7.71 0.08 -6.27
N LEU A 123 7.07 1.10 -5.73
CA LEU A 123 7.52 2.49 -5.77
C LEU A 123 7.48 3.09 -4.36
N LEU A 124 8.59 3.68 -3.90
CA LEU A 124 8.59 4.56 -2.74
C LEU A 124 8.32 5.99 -3.18
N PHE A 125 7.43 6.67 -2.47
CA PHE A 125 7.14 8.08 -2.70
C PHE A 125 7.05 8.83 -1.40
N ASP A 126 7.45 10.10 -1.45
CA ASP A 126 7.48 10.97 -0.28
C ASP A 126 6.33 11.96 -0.32
N PHE A 127 5.77 12.28 0.85
CA PHE A 127 4.79 13.34 1.00
C PHE A 127 4.97 14.06 2.35
N TYR A 128 4.45 15.27 2.43
CA TYR A 128 4.46 16.03 3.68
C TYR A 128 3.19 15.75 4.48
N CYS A 129 3.38 15.34 5.73
CA CYS A 129 2.29 15.10 6.67
C CYS A 129 2.38 16.09 7.85
N ILE A 130 1.27 16.73 8.19
CA ILE A 130 1.18 17.57 9.39
C ILE A 130 0.89 16.65 10.57
N VAL A 131 1.76 16.72 11.58
CA VAL A 131 1.66 15.94 12.82
C VAL A 131 1.26 16.86 13.94
N ALA A 132 0.15 16.56 14.64
CA ALA A 132 -0.36 17.39 15.73
C ALA A 132 0.57 17.37 16.94
N ASP A 133 1.05 16.20 17.32
CA ASP A 133 1.95 15.99 18.45
C ASP A 133 3.00 14.93 18.09
N PRO A 134 4.30 15.30 18.10
CA PRO A 134 5.38 14.35 17.91
C PRO A 134 5.39 13.21 18.94
N ALA A 135 4.81 13.40 20.13
CA ALA A 135 4.74 12.39 21.18
C ALA A 135 3.72 11.28 20.86
N LEU A 136 2.73 11.54 20.00
CA LEU A 136 1.77 10.52 19.54
C LEU A 136 2.35 9.56 18.50
N TRP A 137 3.58 9.80 18.08
CA TRP A 137 4.29 8.99 17.08
C TRP A 137 5.59 8.40 17.66
N PRO A 138 5.52 7.65 18.79
CA PRO A 138 6.69 7.24 19.56
C PRO A 138 7.59 6.25 18.81
N ASN A 139 7.10 5.61 17.76
CA ASN A 139 7.81 4.58 17.00
C ASN A 139 8.40 5.05 15.68
N GLU A 140 8.14 6.30 15.27
CA GLU A 140 8.91 6.86 14.18
C GLU A 140 10.32 7.13 14.68
N LYS A 141 11.27 6.34 14.18
CA LYS A 141 12.68 6.72 14.28
C LYS A 141 12.75 8.12 13.69
N PHE A 142 12.86 9.10 14.58
CA PHE A 142 13.15 10.47 14.19
C PHE A 142 14.40 10.41 13.33
N ASP A 143 14.22 10.52 12.02
CA ASP A 143 15.34 10.73 11.12
C ASP A 143 15.71 12.21 11.25
N PRO A 144 16.81 12.53 11.97
CA PRO A 144 17.25 13.91 12.10
C PRO A 144 17.69 14.51 10.77
N THR A 145 17.82 13.67 9.72
CA THR A 145 18.13 14.09 8.35
C THR A 145 16.86 14.36 7.54
N ALA A 146 15.68 13.96 8.02
CA ALA A 146 14.42 14.34 7.41
C ALA A 146 14.36 15.87 7.41
N LYS A 147 14.47 16.44 6.22
CA LYS A 147 14.42 17.90 6.03
C LYS A 147 13.09 18.36 6.62
N SER A 148 13.16 19.02 7.78
CA SER A 148 11.99 19.60 8.41
C SER A 148 11.38 20.60 7.42
N GLY A 149 10.20 20.25 6.92
CA GLY A 149 9.35 21.21 6.22
C GLY A 149 8.94 22.37 7.13
N PRO A 150 8.01 23.23 6.69
CA PRO A 150 7.44 24.27 7.55
C PRO A 150 7.02 23.71 8.89
N ALA A 151 7.10 24.50 9.95
CA ALA A 151 6.86 24.08 11.33
C ALA A 151 5.60 23.19 11.45
N GLY A 152 5.76 21.99 11.97
CA GLY A 152 4.69 20.99 12.09
C GLY A 152 4.55 20.01 10.92
N MET A 153 5.26 20.19 9.81
CA MET A 153 5.25 19.24 8.68
C MET A 153 6.43 18.26 8.76
N ARG A 154 6.18 17.01 8.48
CA ARG A 154 7.20 15.97 8.35
C ARG A 154 7.17 15.38 6.96
N LEU A 155 8.33 15.14 6.40
CA LEU A 155 8.47 14.35 5.18
C LEU A 155 8.43 12.87 5.56
N VAL A 156 7.46 12.17 5.03
CA VAL A 156 7.23 10.73 5.28
C VAL A 156 7.23 9.99 3.97
N THR A 157 7.58 8.71 4.01
CA THR A 157 7.65 7.84 2.84
C THR A 157 6.60 6.74 2.95
N LEU A 158 5.92 6.46 1.85
CA LEU A 158 5.07 5.29 1.68
C LEU A 158 5.58 4.43 0.52
N LYS A 159 5.25 3.14 0.59
CA LYS A 159 5.45 2.18 -0.49
C LYS A 159 4.12 1.97 -1.22
N ALA A 160 4.13 2.16 -2.53
CA ALA A 160 3.03 1.81 -3.41
C ALA A 160 3.35 0.48 -4.10
N VAL A 161 2.48 -0.49 -3.95
CA VAL A 161 2.60 -1.82 -4.54
C VAL A 161 1.48 -2.03 -5.53
N SER A 162 1.81 -2.32 -6.78
CA SER A 162 0.84 -2.73 -7.79
C SER A 162 0.83 -4.25 -7.92
N GLY A 163 -0.34 -4.84 -7.98
CA GLY A 163 -0.51 -6.28 -8.11
C GLY A 163 -1.87 -6.65 -8.67
N PRO A 164 -2.13 -7.93 -8.90
CA PRO A 164 -3.45 -8.42 -9.25
C PRO A 164 -4.36 -8.37 -8.01
N GLY A 165 -5.61 -7.96 -8.19
CA GLY A 165 -6.69 -8.18 -7.24
C GLY A 165 -7.22 -9.61 -7.31
N ASP A 166 -8.25 -9.88 -6.52
CA ASP A 166 -8.84 -11.24 -6.42
C ASP A 166 -9.38 -11.77 -7.77
N ASP A 167 -9.84 -10.88 -8.66
CA ASP A 167 -10.34 -11.21 -9.99
C ASP A 167 -9.27 -11.05 -11.10
N GLY A 168 -8.02 -10.76 -10.74
CA GLY A 168 -6.91 -10.57 -11.67
C GLY A 168 -6.76 -9.15 -12.21
N ASP A 169 -7.70 -8.26 -11.97
CA ASP A 169 -7.60 -6.85 -12.34
C ASP A 169 -6.51 -6.15 -11.53
N PRO A 170 -5.81 -5.17 -12.11
CA PRO A 170 -4.75 -4.48 -11.40
C PRO A 170 -5.30 -3.64 -10.26
N VAL A 171 -4.67 -3.75 -9.10
CA VAL A 171 -4.97 -2.97 -7.88
C VAL A 171 -3.72 -2.32 -7.34
N MET A 172 -3.91 -1.29 -6.52
CA MET A 172 -2.85 -0.59 -5.81
C MET A 172 -3.01 -0.78 -4.30
N THR A 173 -1.89 -0.97 -3.60
CA THR A 173 -1.86 -0.97 -2.14
C THR A 173 -0.80 0.02 -1.67
N PHE A 174 -1.18 0.95 -0.78
CA PHE A 174 -0.21 1.80 -0.09
C PHE A 174 0.07 1.23 1.30
N MET A 175 1.33 1.21 1.66
CA MET A 175 1.80 0.63 2.92
C MET A 175 3.04 1.35 3.42
N LEU A 176 3.46 1.06 4.65
CA LEU A 176 4.75 1.53 5.15
C LEU A 176 5.90 0.87 4.38
N PRO A 177 7.07 1.53 4.29
CA PRO A 177 8.22 0.98 3.55
C PRO A 177 8.68 -0.40 4.05
N GLU A 178 8.50 -0.67 5.34
CA GLU A 178 8.90 -1.91 6.02
C GLU A 178 7.85 -3.03 5.98
N GLU A 179 6.65 -2.76 5.49
CA GLU A 179 5.59 -3.77 5.35
C GLU A 179 5.75 -4.54 4.03
N ASP A 180 5.31 -5.81 4.02
CA ASP A 180 5.34 -6.71 2.86
C ASP A 180 3.92 -7.19 2.46
#